data_f3f7de1ddb3bbc89aca774b210b8d639
#
_entry.id   f3f7de1ddb3bbc89aca774b210b8d639
#
_cell.length_a   1.000
_cell.length_b   1.000
_cell.length_c   1.000
_cell.angle_alpha   90.00
_cell.angle_beta   90.00
_cell.angle_gamma   90.00
#
_symmetry.space_group_name_H-M   'P 1'
#
loop_
_entity.id
_entity.type
_entity.pdbx_description
1 polymer ?
#
loop_
_entity_poly.entity_id
_entity_poly.type
_entity_poly.pdbx_seq_one_letter_code
_entity_poly.pdbx_strand_id
1 'polypeptide(L)'
;MLQVIFFALLTGVALNIVGKKAEPIKVIFESANEVCMKMVNLIMLFAPYGVFALVANTFATVGSEAIIALLKYILIVLLGMIIHITIVYGGLFKIFTKLSVKPFLSKFAQVAAVTFSTASSNASVPVSLEIMEELGVGKTTRSFTIPMGATINMDGTAIMQGVAALFIAQIYGIELGVNSMITIVLTATLASIGTAGVPGVGMIMLSMVLTSVGLPLEGIGLIMGVERIIDMFRTTVNVMGDNIVCLLYTSDAADE
;
A
#
# COMPACT_ATOMS: atom_id res chain seq x y z
N MET A 1 15.97 8.43 -0.51
CA MET A 1 14.91 7.78 0.27
C MET A 1 15.30 6.42 0.81
N LEU A 2 15.87 5.48 0.05
CA LEU A 2 16.36 4.19 0.60
C LEU A 2 17.27 4.36 1.81
N GLN A 3 18.17 5.34 1.78
CA GLN A 3 19.03 5.68 2.92
C GLN A 3 18.23 6.11 4.16
N VAL A 4 17.11 6.83 3.97
CA VAL A 4 16.23 7.25 5.08
C VAL A 4 15.51 6.04 5.68
N ILE A 5 15.02 5.12 4.83
CA ILE A 5 14.38 3.88 5.28
C ILE A 5 15.39 3.02 6.06
N PHE A 6 16.58 2.83 5.52
CA PHE A 6 17.64 2.08 6.19
C PHE A 6 18.02 2.71 7.55
N PHE A 7 18.17 4.03 7.58
CA PHE A 7 18.43 4.76 8.82
C PHE A 7 17.30 4.62 9.84
N ALA A 8 16.06 4.69 9.40
CA ALA A 8 14.89 4.51 10.26
C ALA A 8 14.83 3.09 10.85
N LEU A 9 15.09 2.06 10.05
CA LEU A 9 15.17 0.68 10.53
C LEU A 9 16.27 0.49 11.57
N LEU A 10 17.50 0.99 11.28
CA LEU A 10 18.61 0.95 12.24
C LEU A 10 18.26 1.67 13.54
N THR A 11 17.64 2.85 13.43
CA THR A 11 17.20 3.62 14.60
C THR A 11 16.18 2.84 15.41
N GLY A 12 15.19 2.22 14.78
CA GLY A 12 14.18 1.39 15.44
C GLY A 12 14.80 0.21 16.19
N VAL A 13 15.74 -0.49 15.56
CA VAL A 13 16.48 -1.60 16.20
C VAL A 13 17.30 -1.08 17.38
N ALA A 14 18.03 0.04 17.22
CA ALA A 14 18.82 0.63 18.29
C ALA A 14 17.97 1.05 19.49
N LEU A 15 16.81 1.67 19.26
CA LEU A 15 15.85 2.05 20.31
C LEU A 15 15.34 0.81 21.08
N ASN A 16 15.10 -0.28 20.38
CA ASN A 16 14.69 -1.55 21.00
C ASN A 16 15.80 -2.15 21.88
N ILE A 17 17.06 -2.11 21.42
CA ILE A 17 18.23 -2.64 22.17
C ILE A 17 18.49 -1.78 23.42
N VAL A 18 18.40 -0.46 23.34
CA VAL A 18 18.58 0.48 24.46
C VAL A 18 17.46 0.32 25.50
N GLY A 19 16.25 -0.05 25.07
CA GLY A 19 15.11 -0.34 25.94
C GLY A 19 14.61 0.91 26.67
N LYS A 20 14.29 0.79 27.96
CA LYS A 20 13.63 1.86 28.76
C LYS A 20 14.33 3.23 28.72
N LYS A 21 15.64 3.29 28.54
CA LYS A 21 16.37 4.57 28.44
C LYS A 21 16.06 5.35 27.14
N ALA A 22 15.60 4.65 26.11
CA ALA A 22 15.23 5.24 24.83
C ALA A 22 13.76 5.71 24.77
N GLU A 23 12.96 5.45 25.81
CA GLU A 23 11.53 5.83 25.86
C GLU A 23 11.25 7.29 25.52
N PRO A 24 12.03 8.30 25.99
CA PRO A 24 11.81 9.70 25.61
C PRO A 24 11.92 9.92 24.09
N ILE A 25 12.87 9.25 23.43
CA ILE A 25 13.06 9.39 21.97
C ILE A 25 11.89 8.72 21.24
N LYS A 26 11.43 7.57 21.71
CA LYS A 26 10.28 6.88 21.15
C LYS A 26 9.02 7.75 21.21
N VAL A 27 8.73 8.36 22.36
CA VAL A 27 7.61 9.30 22.54
C VAL A 27 7.71 10.50 21.59
N ILE A 28 8.92 11.03 21.37
CA ILE A 28 9.13 12.13 20.40
C ILE A 28 8.75 11.68 18.99
N PHE A 29 9.19 10.49 18.55
CA PHE A 29 8.84 9.97 17.22
C PHE A 29 7.34 9.69 17.09
N GLU A 30 6.70 9.15 18.12
CA GLU A 30 5.25 8.91 18.13
C GLU A 30 4.48 10.25 18.01
N SER A 31 4.84 11.25 18.82
CA SER A 31 4.24 12.58 18.77
C SER A 31 4.48 13.28 17.43
N ALA A 32 5.69 13.17 16.88
CA ALA A 32 6.02 13.73 15.56
C ALA A 32 5.19 13.06 14.46
N ASN A 33 5.00 11.74 14.54
CA ASN A 33 4.14 11.01 13.61
C ASN A 33 2.68 11.51 13.67
N GLU A 34 2.11 11.69 14.87
CA GLU A 34 0.75 12.22 15.02
C GLU A 34 0.60 13.62 14.40
N VAL A 35 1.58 14.50 14.61
CA VAL A 35 1.60 15.86 14.01
C VAL A 35 1.67 15.75 12.48
N CYS A 36 2.58 14.94 11.95
CA CYS A 36 2.71 14.73 10.50
C CYS A 36 1.42 14.17 9.89
N MET A 37 0.78 13.20 10.55
CA MET A 37 -0.50 12.65 10.12
C MET A 37 -1.61 13.70 10.11
N LYS A 38 -1.65 14.58 11.11
CA LYS A 38 -2.61 15.70 11.14
C LYS A 38 -2.36 16.68 10.01
N MET A 39 -1.08 16.97 9.72
CA MET A 39 -0.72 17.83 8.57
C MET A 39 -1.18 17.22 7.25
N VAL A 40 -0.94 15.91 7.01
CA VAL A 40 -1.43 15.21 5.82
C VAL A 40 -2.95 15.33 5.71
N ASN A 41 -3.68 15.07 6.79
CA ASN A 41 -5.14 15.18 6.80
C ASN A 41 -5.63 16.61 6.47
N LEU A 42 -4.96 17.63 6.94
CA LEU A 42 -5.27 19.02 6.61
C LEU A 42 -5.04 19.33 5.12
N ILE A 43 -3.92 18.84 4.56
CA ILE A 43 -3.63 18.97 3.13
C ILE A 43 -4.68 18.23 2.30
N MET A 44 -5.09 17.03 2.72
CA MET A 44 -6.09 16.22 2.03
C MET A 44 -7.49 16.86 1.98
N LEU A 45 -7.80 17.84 2.84
CA LEU A 45 -9.02 18.64 2.70
C LEU A 45 -9.05 19.47 1.40
N PHE A 46 -7.88 19.84 0.88
CA PHE A 46 -7.74 20.57 -0.38
C PHE A 46 -7.63 19.64 -1.61
N ALA A 47 -7.48 18.32 -1.39
CA ALA A 47 -7.33 17.34 -2.47
C ALA A 47 -8.44 17.41 -3.54
N PRO A 48 -9.74 17.58 -3.22
CA PRO A 48 -10.78 17.66 -4.24
C PRO A 48 -10.56 18.81 -5.23
N TYR A 49 -10.10 19.97 -4.74
CA TYR A 49 -9.82 21.13 -5.59
C TYR A 49 -8.59 20.92 -6.47
N GLY A 50 -7.51 20.36 -5.87
CA GLY A 50 -6.28 20.03 -6.60
C GLY A 50 -6.54 18.96 -7.68
N VAL A 51 -7.27 17.90 -7.34
CA VAL A 51 -7.65 16.84 -8.28
C VAL A 51 -8.51 17.41 -9.42
N PHE A 52 -9.51 18.22 -9.11
CA PHE A 52 -10.33 18.87 -10.15
C PHE A 52 -9.47 19.70 -11.13
N ALA A 53 -8.57 20.54 -10.59
CA ALA A 53 -7.69 21.36 -11.42
C ALA A 53 -6.75 20.52 -12.30
N LEU A 54 -6.15 19.44 -11.76
CA LEU A 54 -5.28 18.53 -12.50
C LEU A 54 -6.03 17.78 -13.59
N VAL A 55 -7.21 17.25 -13.27
CA VAL A 55 -8.06 16.54 -14.23
C VAL A 55 -8.50 17.50 -15.35
N ALA A 56 -8.96 18.70 -15.00
CA ALA A 56 -9.35 19.71 -15.99
C ALA A 56 -8.18 20.09 -16.92
N ASN A 57 -6.98 20.29 -16.37
CA ASN A 57 -5.78 20.54 -17.16
C ASN A 57 -5.45 19.37 -18.08
N THR A 58 -5.52 18.13 -17.58
CA THR A 58 -5.27 16.92 -18.38
C THR A 58 -6.24 16.83 -19.56
N PHE A 59 -7.54 17.06 -19.33
CA PHE A 59 -8.53 17.07 -20.42
C PHE A 59 -8.31 18.20 -21.42
N ALA A 60 -7.86 19.36 -20.96
CA ALA A 60 -7.57 20.48 -21.84
C ALA A 60 -6.33 20.24 -22.73
N THR A 61 -5.36 19.47 -22.23
CA THR A 61 -4.07 19.23 -22.93
C THR A 61 -4.06 17.93 -23.75
N VAL A 62 -4.64 16.85 -23.25
CA VAL A 62 -4.60 15.51 -23.88
C VAL A 62 -5.92 15.18 -24.60
N GLY A 63 -7.00 15.87 -24.27
CA GLY A 63 -8.31 15.63 -24.88
C GLY A 63 -9.01 14.35 -24.39
N SER A 64 -10.02 13.90 -25.16
CA SER A 64 -10.84 12.72 -24.79
C SER A 64 -10.07 11.39 -24.80
N GLU A 65 -8.94 11.31 -25.48
CA GLU A 65 -8.07 10.11 -25.48
C GLU A 65 -7.51 9.82 -24.09
N ALA A 66 -7.33 10.86 -23.26
CA ALA A 66 -6.91 10.70 -21.87
C ALA A 66 -7.88 9.85 -21.04
N ILE A 67 -9.19 9.93 -21.32
CA ILE A 67 -10.21 9.14 -20.61
C ILE A 67 -9.99 7.66 -20.88
N ILE A 68 -9.82 7.30 -22.14
CA ILE A 68 -9.62 5.90 -22.54
C ILE A 68 -8.31 5.35 -21.95
N ALA A 69 -7.26 6.16 -21.96
CA ALA A 69 -5.97 5.77 -21.39
C ALA A 69 -6.09 5.55 -19.86
N LEU A 70 -6.76 6.47 -19.13
CA LEU A 70 -7.00 6.33 -17.69
C LEU A 70 -7.88 5.14 -17.34
N LEU A 71 -8.92 4.85 -18.14
CA LEU A 71 -9.73 3.66 -17.95
C LEU A 71 -8.93 2.38 -18.13
N LYS A 72 -8.07 2.31 -19.15
CA LYS A 72 -7.14 1.18 -19.34
C LYS A 72 -6.20 1.03 -18.14
N TYR A 73 -5.64 2.13 -17.64
CA TYR A 73 -4.79 2.13 -16.46
C TYR A 73 -5.52 1.54 -15.24
N ILE A 74 -6.72 2.02 -14.92
CA ILE A 74 -7.54 1.50 -13.82
C ILE A 74 -7.77 0.01 -13.98
N LEU A 75 -8.22 -0.43 -15.17
CA LEU A 75 -8.52 -1.84 -15.43
C LEU A 75 -7.29 -2.73 -15.28
N ILE A 76 -6.12 -2.30 -15.74
CA ILE A 76 -4.88 -3.06 -15.64
C ILE A 76 -4.44 -3.16 -14.17
N VAL A 77 -4.52 -2.07 -13.40
CA VAL A 77 -4.20 -2.09 -11.96
C VAL A 77 -5.14 -3.04 -11.22
N LEU A 78 -6.44 -2.93 -11.44
CA LEU A 78 -7.43 -3.82 -10.80
C LEU A 78 -7.23 -5.27 -11.21
N LEU A 79 -6.94 -5.55 -12.48
CA LEU A 79 -6.64 -6.89 -12.96
C LEU A 79 -5.39 -7.45 -12.27
N GLY A 80 -4.32 -6.66 -12.15
CA GLY A 80 -3.11 -7.04 -11.42
C GLY A 80 -3.40 -7.40 -9.96
N MET A 81 -4.21 -6.59 -9.28
CA MET A 81 -4.65 -6.86 -7.90
C MET A 81 -5.50 -8.13 -7.80
N ILE A 82 -6.43 -8.37 -8.73
CA ILE A 82 -7.25 -9.60 -8.76
C ILE A 82 -6.37 -10.83 -8.97
N ILE A 83 -5.42 -10.76 -9.90
CA ILE A 83 -4.46 -11.84 -10.14
C ILE A 83 -3.65 -12.11 -8.86
N HIS A 84 -3.17 -11.07 -8.19
CA HIS A 84 -2.42 -11.19 -6.95
C HIS A 84 -3.24 -11.85 -5.83
N ILE A 85 -4.47 -11.39 -5.60
CA ILE A 85 -5.39 -11.99 -4.62
C ILE A 85 -5.64 -13.47 -4.92
N THR A 86 -5.92 -13.80 -6.18
CA THR A 86 -6.36 -15.16 -6.55
C THR A 86 -5.20 -16.13 -6.60
N ILE A 87 -4.08 -15.74 -7.21
CA ILE A 87 -2.92 -16.63 -7.40
C ILE A 87 -2.02 -16.61 -6.18
N VAL A 88 -1.59 -15.44 -5.72
CA VAL A 88 -0.61 -15.35 -4.62
C VAL A 88 -1.29 -15.60 -3.29
N TYR A 89 -2.25 -14.79 -2.92
CA TYR A 89 -2.93 -14.93 -1.62
C TYR A 89 -3.79 -16.20 -1.54
N GLY A 90 -4.54 -16.52 -2.59
CA GLY A 90 -5.31 -17.75 -2.67
C GLY A 90 -4.43 -19.01 -2.68
N GLY A 91 -3.29 -18.94 -3.35
CA GLY A 91 -2.28 -20.00 -3.35
C GLY A 91 -1.65 -20.20 -1.97
N LEU A 92 -1.15 -19.13 -1.36
CA LEU A 92 -0.59 -19.17 0.00
C LEU A 92 -1.60 -19.70 1.02
N PHE A 93 -2.83 -19.17 0.98
CA PHE A 93 -3.90 -19.62 1.87
C PHE A 93 -4.16 -21.12 1.72
N LYS A 94 -4.29 -21.61 0.50
CA LYS A 94 -4.59 -23.02 0.22
C LYS A 94 -3.44 -23.96 0.56
N ILE A 95 -2.19 -23.55 0.34
CA ILE A 95 -0.99 -24.38 0.56
C ILE A 95 -0.67 -24.48 2.06
N PHE A 96 -0.71 -23.37 2.76
CA PHE A 96 -0.22 -23.27 4.14
C PHE A 96 -1.31 -23.30 5.20
N THR A 97 -2.59 -23.07 4.85
CA THR A 97 -3.69 -23.24 5.79
C THR A 97 -4.56 -24.42 5.38
N LYS A 98 -5.02 -25.19 6.36
CA LYS A 98 -6.06 -26.22 6.14
C LYS A 98 -7.48 -25.61 6.24
N LEU A 99 -7.57 -24.26 6.33
CA LEU A 99 -8.81 -23.54 6.55
C LEU A 99 -9.61 -23.39 5.25
N SER A 100 -10.93 -23.29 5.40
CA SER A 100 -11.80 -22.95 4.27
C SER A 100 -11.73 -21.45 3.96
N VAL A 101 -11.54 -21.10 2.68
CA VAL A 101 -11.48 -19.71 2.22
C VAL A 101 -12.78 -18.95 2.47
N LYS A 102 -13.94 -19.62 2.37
CA LYS A 102 -15.26 -18.98 2.49
C LYS A 102 -15.52 -18.32 3.85
N PRO A 103 -15.28 -18.98 5.00
CA PRO A 103 -15.40 -18.34 6.31
C PRO A 103 -14.46 -17.13 6.47
N PHE A 104 -13.22 -17.24 6.00
CA PHE A 104 -12.28 -16.11 6.01
C PHE A 104 -12.82 -14.92 5.23
N LEU A 105 -13.23 -15.12 3.96
CA LEU A 105 -13.75 -14.02 3.14
C LEU A 105 -15.01 -13.39 3.73
N SER A 106 -15.89 -14.19 4.33
CA SER A 106 -17.10 -13.68 5.00
C SER A 106 -16.77 -12.74 6.16
N LYS A 107 -15.75 -13.08 6.95
CA LYS A 107 -15.29 -12.25 8.07
C LYS A 107 -14.46 -11.05 7.57
N PHE A 108 -13.55 -11.28 6.61
CA PHE A 108 -12.75 -10.22 6.02
C PHE A 108 -13.58 -9.13 5.34
N ALA A 109 -14.82 -9.41 4.91
CA ALA A 109 -15.70 -8.41 4.32
C ALA A 109 -15.92 -7.18 5.25
N GLN A 110 -15.89 -7.36 6.57
CA GLN A 110 -15.97 -6.25 7.53
C GLN A 110 -14.70 -5.39 7.50
N VAL A 111 -13.54 -6.03 7.48
CA VAL A 111 -12.24 -5.33 7.33
C VAL A 111 -12.19 -4.62 5.99
N ALA A 112 -12.62 -5.29 4.92
CA ALA A 112 -12.66 -4.72 3.58
C ALA A 112 -13.54 -3.47 3.51
N ALA A 113 -14.69 -3.44 4.18
CA ALA A 113 -15.55 -2.27 4.23
C ALA A 113 -14.86 -1.05 4.87
N VAL A 114 -14.10 -1.27 5.95
CA VAL A 114 -13.32 -0.21 6.61
C VAL A 114 -12.16 0.25 5.74
N THR A 115 -11.36 -0.67 5.19
CA THR A 115 -10.22 -0.33 4.34
C THR A 115 -10.64 0.38 3.07
N PHE A 116 -11.71 -0.09 2.44
CA PHE A 116 -12.25 0.50 1.22
C PHE A 116 -12.78 1.92 1.45
N SER A 117 -13.49 2.15 2.56
CA SER A 117 -14.05 3.47 2.87
C SER A 117 -12.99 4.48 3.30
N THR A 118 -12.00 4.05 4.08
CA THR A 118 -10.97 4.94 4.64
C THR A 118 -9.75 5.09 3.73
N ALA A 119 -9.44 4.09 2.91
CA ALA A 119 -8.18 3.92 2.19
C ALA A 119 -6.96 4.01 3.13
N SER A 120 -7.08 3.44 4.34
CA SER A 120 -6.05 3.47 5.36
C SER A 120 -5.88 2.09 6.01
N SER A 121 -4.71 1.48 5.82
CA SER A 121 -4.35 0.22 6.50
C SER A 121 -4.31 0.42 8.02
N ASN A 122 -3.80 1.57 8.49
CA ASN A 122 -3.75 1.86 9.93
C ASN A 122 -5.14 1.95 10.56
N ALA A 123 -6.12 2.54 9.86
CA ALA A 123 -7.50 2.64 10.35
C ALA A 123 -8.19 1.26 10.46
N SER A 124 -7.74 0.27 9.70
CA SER A 124 -8.30 -1.08 9.71
C SER A 124 -7.70 -2.00 10.78
N VAL A 125 -6.58 -1.61 11.40
CA VAL A 125 -5.89 -2.44 12.41
C VAL A 125 -6.82 -2.92 13.52
N PRO A 126 -7.64 -2.07 14.18
CA PRO A 126 -8.51 -2.53 15.26
C PRO A 126 -9.51 -3.61 14.79
N VAL A 127 -10.13 -3.41 13.63
CA VAL A 127 -11.11 -4.36 13.08
C VAL A 127 -10.42 -5.66 12.64
N SER A 128 -9.22 -5.57 12.04
CA SER A 128 -8.43 -6.76 11.71
C SER A 128 -8.07 -7.58 12.94
N LEU A 129 -7.69 -6.93 14.06
CA LEU A 129 -7.38 -7.60 15.31
C LEU A 129 -8.61 -8.36 15.87
N GLU A 130 -9.80 -7.74 15.82
CA GLU A 130 -11.05 -8.35 16.25
C GLU A 130 -11.42 -9.57 15.38
N ILE A 131 -11.37 -9.42 14.06
CA ILE A 131 -11.66 -10.52 13.13
C ILE A 131 -10.65 -11.68 13.27
N MET A 132 -9.37 -11.39 13.49
CA MET A 132 -8.37 -12.43 13.74
C MET A 132 -8.62 -13.15 15.07
N GLU A 133 -9.12 -12.46 16.10
CA GLU A 133 -9.56 -13.09 17.33
C GLU A 133 -10.73 -14.05 17.12
N GLU A 134 -11.75 -13.62 16.38
CA GLU A 134 -12.90 -14.46 16.03
C GLU A 134 -12.52 -15.68 15.19
N LEU A 135 -11.44 -15.60 14.41
CA LEU A 135 -10.87 -16.71 13.63
C LEU A 135 -9.93 -17.60 14.44
N GLY A 136 -9.77 -17.32 15.75
CA GLY A 136 -9.00 -18.16 16.66
C GLY A 136 -7.51 -17.86 16.72
N VAL A 137 -7.05 -16.74 16.13
CA VAL A 137 -5.64 -16.35 16.18
C VAL A 137 -5.23 -15.87 17.57
N GLY A 138 -4.16 -16.43 18.11
CA GLY A 138 -3.61 -16.08 19.41
C GLY A 138 -3.26 -14.59 19.53
N LYS A 139 -3.47 -14.00 20.73
CA LYS A 139 -3.25 -12.57 20.99
C LYS A 139 -1.85 -12.10 20.61
N THR A 140 -0.82 -12.87 20.94
CA THR A 140 0.58 -12.52 20.66
C THR A 140 0.81 -12.38 19.16
N THR A 141 0.36 -13.36 18.37
CA THR A 141 0.51 -13.39 16.92
C THR A 141 -0.22 -12.20 16.28
N ARG A 142 -1.53 -12.03 16.54
CA ARG A 142 -2.30 -10.97 15.90
C ARG A 142 -1.83 -9.57 16.29
N SER A 143 -1.45 -9.35 17.56
CA SER A 143 -0.98 -8.03 18.03
C SER A 143 0.38 -7.63 17.45
N PHE A 144 1.15 -8.57 16.93
CA PHE A 144 2.42 -8.32 16.25
C PHE A 144 2.22 -8.24 14.73
N THR A 145 1.60 -9.26 14.12
CA THR A 145 1.53 -9.38 12.66
C THR A 145 0.66 -8.32 12.00
N ILE A 146 -0.51 -7.99 12.57
CA ILE A 146 -1.43 -7.03 11.94
C ILE A 146 -0.86 -5.61 11.90
N PRO A 147 -0.35 -5.01 13.00
CA PRO A 147 0.26 -3.68 12.93
C PRO A 147 1.55 -3.65 12.09
N MET A 148 2.34 -4.73 12.10
CA MET A 148 3.53 -4.84 11.28
C MET A 148 3.17 -4.92 9.80
N GLY A 149 2.18 -5.74 9.42
CA GLY A 149 1.67 -5.85 8.07
C GLY A 149 1.16 -4.51 7.54
N ALA A 150 0.32 -3.81 8.30
CA ALA A 150 -0.20 -2.49 7.95
C ALA A 150 0.89 -1.44 7.63
N THR A 151 2.13 -1.71 8.01
CA THR A 151 3.28 -0.82 7.76
C THR A 151 4.21 -1.33 6.66
N ILE A 152 4.39 -2.65 6.52
CA ILE A 152 5.41 -3.25 5.65
C ILE A 152 4.79 -3.92 4.43
N ASN A 153 3.62 -4.54 4.59
CA ASN A 153 2.97 -5.31 3.53
C ASN A 153 2.12 -4.41 2.63
N MET A 154 2.73 -3.92 1.56
CA MET A 154 2.12 -2.96 0.63
C MET A 154 2.14 -3.49 -0.81
N ASP A 155 1.71 -4.74 -1.02
CA ASP A 155 1.76 -5.44 -2.31
C ASP A 155 0.92 -4.75 -3.39
N GLY A 156 -0.30 -4.33 -3.03
CA GLY A 156 -1.16 -3.57 -3.94
C GLY A 156 -0.54 -2.22 -4.33
N THR A 157 0.27 -1.62 -3.42
CA THR A 157 1.02 -0.39 -3.69
C THR A 157 2.13 -0.65 -4.71
N ALA A 158 2.89 -1.74 -4.56
CA ALA A 158 3.92 -2.12 -5.51
C ALA A 158 3.35 -2.39 -6.90
N ILE A 159 2.23 -3.11 -6.99
CA ILE A 159 1.51 -3.38 -8.25
C ILE A 159 1.09 -2.06 -8.91
N MET A 160 0.44 -1.16 -8.16
CA MET A 160 0.00 0.13 -8.68
C MET A 160 1.18 0.95 -9.19
N GLN A 161 2.27 1.04 -8.44
CA GLN A 161 3.46 1.81 -8.82
C GLN A 161 4.13 1.25 -10.07
N GLY A 162 4.22 -0.07 -10.20
CA GLY A 162 4.76 -0.71 -11.41
C GLY A 162 3.92 -0.40 -12.64
N VAL A 163 2.60 -0.58 -12.55
CA VAL A 163 1.68 -0.28 -13.65
C VAL A 163 1.67 1.22 -13.99
N ALA A 164 1.71 2.09 -12.97
CA ALA A 164 1.74 3.54 -13.15
C ALA A 164 3.00 4.00 -13.90
N ALA A 165 4.17 3.45 -13.56
CA ALA A 165 5.42 3.77 -14.25
C ALA A 165 5.37 3.37 -15.73
N LEU A 166 4.86 2.17 -16.04
CA LEU A 166 4.67 1.71 -17.42
C LEU A 166 3.65 2.57 -18.17
N PHE A 167 2.55 2.92 -17.53
CA PHE A 167 1.52 3.79 -18.11
C PHE A 167 2.08 5.17 -18.45
N ILE A 168 2.82 5.79 -17.53
CA ILE A 168 3.46 7.11 -17.74
C ILE A 168 4.47 7.02 -18.89
N ALA A 169 5.32 5.99 -18.93
CA ALA A 169 6.25 5.78 -20.03
C ALA A 169 5.53 5.72 -21.40
N GLN A 170 4.40 4.98 -21.48
CA GLN A 170 3.61 4.90 -22.72
C GLN A 170 3.01 6.25 -23.13
N ILE A 171 2.46 7.01 -22.20
CA ILE A 171 1.86 8.33 -22.51
C ILE A 171 2.92 9.31 -23.02
N TYR A 172 4.13 9.26 -22.48
CA TYR A 172 5.23 10.14 -22.90
C TYR A 172 6.05 9.58 -24.07
N GLY A 173 5.67 8.41 -24.63
CA GLY A 173 6.38 7.79 -25.74
C GLY A 173 7.81 7.34 -25.39
N ILE A 174 8.06 7.03 -24.11
CA ILE A 174 9.38 6.59 -23.61
C ILE A 174 9.44 5.06 -23.66
N GLU A 175 10.35 4.53 -24.46
CA GLU A 175 10.60 3.09 -24.50
C GLU A 175 11.44 2.64 -23.31
N LEU A 176 10.92 1.68 -22.55
CA LEU A 176 11.60 1.09 -21.41
C LEU A 176 12.26 -0.23 -21.81
N GLY A 177 13.57 -0.29 -21.69
CA GLY A 177 14.32 -1.54 -21.83
C GLY A 177 14.12 -2.48 -20.63
N VAL A 178 14.53 -3.74 -20.77
CA VAL A 178 14.41 -4.77 -19.74
C VAL A 178 15.05 -4.32 -18.41
N ASN A 179 16.20 -3.67 -18.45
CA ASN A 179 16.88 -3.16 -17.25
C ASN A 179 16.03 -2.12 -16.51
N SER A 180 15.37 -1.21 -17.23
CA SER A 180 14.46 -0.23 -16.63
C SER A 180 13.24 -0.92 -16.01
N MET A 181 12.69 -1.96 -16.64
CA MET A 181 11.56 -2.73 -16.08
C MET A 181 11.98 -3.44 -14.77
N ILE A 182 13.15 -4.06 -14.72
CA ILE A 182 13.70 -4.65 -13.49
C ILE A 182 13.88 -3.58 -12.41
N THR A 183 14.43 -2.43 -12.78
CA THR A 183 14.59 -1.29 -11.84
C THR A 183 13.26 -0.81 -11.30
N ILE A 184 12.22 -0.71 -12.12
CA ILE A 184 10.86 -0.37 -11.67
C ILE A 184 10.36 -1.38 -10.64
N VAL A 185 10.46 -2.69 -10.93
CA VAL A 185 10.01 -3.74 -10.00
C VAL A 185 10.73 -3.64 -8.65
N LEU A 186 12.06 -3.55 -8.67
CA LEU A 186 12.85 -3.46 -7.45
C LEU A 186 12.56 -2.18 -6.66
N THR A 187 12.51 -1.03 -7.34
CA THR A 187 12.24 0.25 -6.66
C THR A 187 10.80 0.35 -6.18
N ALA A 188 9.81 -0.15 -6.91
CA ALA A 188 8.42 -0.21 -6.46
C ALA A 188 8.27 -1.10 -5.22
N THR A 189 8.92 -2.26 -5.20
CA THR A 189 8.91 -3.15 -4.02
C THR A 189 9.54 -2.47 -2.80
N LEU A 190 10.71 -1.84 -2.97
CA LEU A 190 11.37 -1.14 -1.87
C LEU A 190 10.61 0.12 -1.43
N ALA A 191 10.02 0.85 -2.37
CA ALA A 191 9.20 2.02 -2.09
C ALA A 191 7.91 1.63 -1.34
N SER A 192 7.30 0.50 -1.71
CA SER A 192 6.08 0.03 -1.07
C SER A 192 6.31 -0.33 0.41
N ILE A 193 7.43 -0.96 0.76
CA ILE A 193 7.81 -1.26 2.15
C ILE A 193 7.95 0.02 3.00
N GLY A 194 8.38 1.13 2.41
CA GLY A 194 8.49 2.44 3.10
C GLY A 194 7.23 3.30 3.04
N THR A 195 6.13 2.77 2.51
CA THR A 195 4.87 3.52 2.38
C THR A 195 4.08 3.43 3.68
N ALA A 196 3.72 4.58 4.27
CA ALA A 196 2.84 4.59 5.44
C ALA A 196 1.41 4.18 5.06
N GLY A 197 0.73 3.46 5.96
CA GLY A 197 -0.63 2.95 5.76
C GLY A 197 -1.73 4.01 5.84
N VAL A 198 -1.54 5.14 5.14
CA VAL A 198 -2.44 6.30 5.11
C VAL A 198 -2.73 6.75 3.68
N PRO A 199 -3.90 7.37 3.44
CA PRO A 199 -4.33 7.75 2.10
C PRO A 199 -3.30 8.64 1.36
N GLY A 200 -3.10 8.37 0.07
CA GLY A 200 -2.31 9.21 -0.84
C GLY A 200 -0.79 9.05 -0.78
N VAL A 201 -0.22 8.39 0.24
CA VAL A 201 1.25 8.26 0.37
C VAL A 201 1.86 7.43 -0.75
N GLY A 202 1.12 6.48 -1.31
CA GLY A 202 1.56 5.68 -2.45
C GLY A 202 1.99 6.52 -3.67
N MET A 203 1.33 7.66 -3.91
CA MET A 203 1.67 8.58 -5.00
C MET A 203 2.98 9.34 -4.73
N ILE A 204 3.25 9.69 -3.48
CA ILE A 204 4.53 10.31 -3.08
C ILE A 204 5.66 9.33 -3.36
N MET A 205 5.47 8.07 -2.99
CA MET A 205 6.47 7.01 -3.20
C MET A 205 6.64 6.65 -4.69
N LEU A 206 5.59 6.80 -5.52
CA LEU A 206 5.68 6.64 -6.96
C LEU A 206 6.70 7.60 -7.58
N SER A 207 6.84 8.83 -7.06
CA SER A 207 7.84 9.77 -7.56
C SER A 207 9.27 9.20 -7.51
N MET A 208 9.56 8.38 -6.50
CA MET A 208 10.85 7.70 -6.36
C MET A 208 11.05 6.63 -7.45
N VAL A 209 9.99 5.88 -7.76
CA VAL A 209 10.03 4.87 -8.83
C VAL A 209 10.27 5.53 -10.17
N LEU A 210 9.53 6.60 -10.49
CA LEU A 210 9.70 7.34 -11.75
C LEU A 210 11.09 7.94 -11.88
N THR A 211 11.60 8.57 -10.83
CA THR A 211 12.94 9.15 -10.81
C THR A 211 14.03 8.09 -11.04
N SER A 212 13.86 6.87 -10.54
CA SER A 212 14.84 5.79 -10.67
C SER A 212 15.09 5.36 -12.11
N VAL A 213 14.11 5.59 -12.99
CA VAL A 213 14.17 5.23 -14.42
C VAL A 213 14.09 6.45 -15.35
N GLY A 214 14.21 7.65 -14.79
CA GLY A 214 14.22 8.90 -15.56
C GLY A 214 12.88 9.27 -16.20
N LEU A 215 11.76 8.80 -15.64
CA LEU A 215 10.43 9.15 -16.11
C LEU A 215 9.98 10.52 -15.57
N PRO A 216 9.19 11.28 -16.33
CA PRO A 216 8.71 12.60 -15.93
C PRO A 216 7.72 12.51 -14.75
N LEU A 217 7.97 13.33 -13.72
CA LEU A 217 7.12 13.39 -12.52
C LEU A 217 5.75 14.04 -12.79
N GLU A 218 5.66 14.83 -13.84
CA GLU A 218 4.41 15.45 -14.31
C GLU A 218 3.35 14.40 -14.65
N GLY A 219 3.78 13.19 -15.03
CA GLY A 219 2.90 12.04 -15.25
C GLY A 219 2.07 11.63 -14.04
N ILE A 220 2.51 11.95 -12.82
CA ILE A 220 1.72 11.73 -11.60
C ILE A 220 0.42 12.51 -11.65
N GLY A 221 0.44 13.75 -12.20
CA GLY A 221 -0.76 14.57 -12.35
C GLY A 221 -1.85 13.91 -13.17
N LEU A 222 -1.49 13.07 -14.16
CA LEU A 222 -2.46 12.37 -15.01
C LEU A 222 -3.29 11.34 -14.20
N ILE A 223 -2.65 10.61 -13.31
CA ILE A 223 -3.29 9.53 -12.54
C ILE A 223 -3.91 10.00 -11.22
N MET A 224 -3.58 11.18 -10.73
CA MET A 224 -4.15 11.72 -9.49
C MET A 224 -5.69 11.82 -9.51
N GLY A 225 -6.29 12.05 -10.69
CA GLY A 225 -7.75 12.10 -10.84
C GLY A 225 -8.47 10.80 -10.53
N VAL A 226 -7.79 9.66 -10.68
CA VAL A 226 -8.36 8.33 -10.45
C VAL A 226 -7.75 7.62 -9.22
N GLU A 227 -6.74 8.24 -8.62
CA GLU A 227 -5.97 7.68 -7.51
C GLU A 227 -6.85 7.27 -6.33
N ARG A 228 -7.85 8.08 -5.97
CA ARG A 228 -8.72 7.77 -4.84
C ARG A 228 -9.43 6.42 -4.99
N ILE A 229 -9.90 6.11 -6.18
CA ILE A 229 -10.56 4.82 -6.46
C ILE A 229 -9.55 3.68 -6.35
N ILE A 230 -8.38 3.85 -6.95
CA ILE A 230 -7.31 2.85 -6.90
C ILE A 230 -6.83 2.63 -5.47
N ASP A 231 -6.69 3.70 -4.69
CA ASP A 231 -6.25 3.66 -3.29
C ASP A 231 -7.18 2.81 -2.41
N MET A 232 -8.50 2.90 -2.62
CA MET A 232 -9.49 2.09 -1.91
C MET A 232 -9.29 0.58 -2.16
N PHE A 233 -9.13 0.18 -3.43
CA PHE A 233 -8.85 -1.22 -3.80
C PHE A 233 -7.47 -1.67 -3.33
N ARG A 234 -6.44 -0.87 -3.57
CA ARG A 234 -5.06 -1.12 -3.19
C ARG A 234 -4.91 -1.39 -1.69
N THR A 235 -5.52 -0.54 -0.87
CA THR A 235 -5.50 -0.69 0.59
C THR A 235 -6.20 -1.97 1.03
N THR A 236 -7.32 -2.31 0.39
CA THR A 236 -8.02 -3.56 0.70
C THR A 236 -7.17 -4.78 0.36
N VAL A 237 -6.41 -4.75 -0.74
CA VAL A 237 -5.48 -5.83 -1.11
C VAL A 237 -4.34 -5.95 -0.08
N ASN A 238 -3.72 -4.82 0.31
CA ASN A 238 -2.66 -4.81 1.30
C ASN A 238 -3.12 -5.45 2.62
N VAL A 239 -4.25 -4.99 3.15
CA VAL A 239 -4.78 -5.49 4.43
C VAL A 239 -5.29 -6.94 4.32
N MET A 240 -5.71 -7.39 3.14
CA MET A 240 -6.02 -8.81 2.95
C MET A 240 -4.77 -9.68 3.16
N GLY A 241 -3.63 -9.25 2.63
CA GLY A 241 -2.34 -9.91 2.87
C GLY A 241 -1.98 -9.96 4.34
N ASP A 242 -2.14 -8.85 5.09
CA ASP A 242 -1.87 -8.79 6.53
C ASP A 242 -2.65 -9.85 7.29
N ASN A 243 -3.95 -9.97 6.99
CA ASN A 243 -4.84 -10.92 7.65
C ASN A 243 -4.52 -12.38 7.25
N ILE A 244 -4.16 -12.64 5.99
CA ILE A 244 -3.75 -13.97 5.53
C ILE A 244 -2.44 -14.39 6.20
N VAL A 245 -1.42 -13.53 6.22
CA VAL A 245 -0.14 -13.83 6.89
C VAL A 245 -0.35 -14.09 8.38
N CYS A 246 -1.22 -13.33 9.05
CA CYS A 246 -1.58 -13.54 10.44
C CYS A 246 -2.18 -14.94 10.69
N LEU A 247 -3.02 -15.43 9.79
CA LEU A 247 -3.57 -16.79 9.84
C LEU A 247 -2.51 -17.87 9.57
N LEU A 248 -1.57 -17.62 8.64
CA LEU A 248 -0.49 -18.56 8.36
C LEU A 248 0.37 -18.85 9.59
N TYR A 249 0.77 -17.79 10.30
CA TYR A 249 1.54 -17.94 11.56
C TYR A 249 0.81 -18.70 12.67
N THR A 250 -0.52 -18.75 12.60
CA THR A 250 -1.33 -19.49 13.60
C THR A 250 -1.42 -20.96 13.24
N SER A 251 -1.49 -21.32 11.97
CA SER A 251 -1.52 -22.73 11.54
C SER A 251 -0.19 -23.44 11.83
N ASP A 252 0.94 -22.73 11.65
CA ASP A 252 2.25 -23.29 11.98
C ASP A 252 2.45 -23.49 13.50
N ALA A 253 1.96 -22.56 14.32
CA ALA A 253 2.04 -22.65 15.78
C ALA A 253 1.10 -23.71 16.40
N ALA A 254 0.14 -24.23 15.66
CA ALA A 254 -0.74 -25.30 16.10
C ALA A 254 -0.20 -26.71 15.77
N ASP A 255 0.81 -26.81 14.91
CA ASP A 255 1.47 -28.05 14.51
C ASP A 255 2.80 -28.29 15.30
N GLU A 256 3.25 -27.34 16.18
CA GLU A 256 4.32 -27.49 17.19
C GLU A 256 3.74 -27.73 18.60
#